data_a40c43fe11889b21f424608054481770
#
_entry.id   a40c43fe11889b21f424608054481770
#
_cell.length_a   1.000
_cell.length_b   1.000
_cell.length_c   1.000
_cell.angle_alpha   90.00
_cell.angle_beta   90.00
_cell.angle_gamma   90.00
#
_symmetry.space_group_name_H-M   'P 1'
#
loop_
_entity.id
_entity.type
_entity.pdbx_description
1 polymer ?
#
loop_
_entity_poly.entity_id
_entity_poly.type
_entity_poly.pdbx_seq_one_letter_code
_entity_poly.pdbx_strand_id
1 'polypeptide(L)'
;MLAGFFKTIERYTPKLVSWNGSGFDLPVLHYRSLILGVPAPRYWDMGEEDRDFKFNNYIARYHTRHLDLMDVLAKYNGRANAPLDDLAKLCGFPGKLGMDGSKVWEAWSTGRADEVRAYCETDVVNTWLVYCRFRFLRGELDRTAYDAEIALVRDTLSASDAPHWKEYMAAWDAT
;
A
#
# COMPACT_ATOMS: atom_id res chain seq x y z
N MET A 1 -7.87 -15.64 -0.73
CA MET A 1 -7.24 -14.31 -0.57
C MET A 1 -8.05 -13.41 0.36
N LEU A 2 -9.32 -13.03 0.08
CA LEU A 2 -10.14 -12.16 0.95
C LEU A 2 -10.21 -12.61 2.41
N ALA A 3 -10.57 -13.88 2.66
CA ALA A 3 -10.61 -14.42 4.02
C ALA A 3 -9.24 -14.35 4.73
N GLY A 4 -8.14 -14.48 4.00
CA GLY A 4 -6.79 -14.33 4.55
C GLY A 4 -6.51 -12.89 4.98
N PHE A 5 -6.88 -11.91 4.16
CA PHE A 5 -6.74 -10.49 4.48
C PHE A 5 -7.49 -10.14 5.78
N PHE A 6 -8.77 -10.49 5.89
CA PHE A 6 -9.55 -10.17 7.09
C PHE A 6 -9.12 -10.97 8.31
N LYS A 7 -8.65 -12.23 8.16
CA LYS A 7 -8.03 -12.98 9.26
C LYS A 7 -6.77 -12.30 9.81
N THR A 8 -5.99 -11.65 8.96
CA THR A 8 -4.83 -10.87 9.41
C THR A 8 -5.29 -9.66 10.25
N ILE A 9 -6.36 -8.97 9.84
CA ILE A 9 -6.93 -7.87 10.61
C ILE A 9 -7.49 -8.35 11.95
N GLU A 10 -8.24 -9.45 11.95
CA GLU A 10 -8.76 -10.06 13.18
C GLU A 10 -7.63 -10.38 14.18
N ARG A 11 -6.54 -10.95 13.69
CA ARG A 11 -5.45 -11.43 14.53
C ARG A 11 -4.54 -10.33 15.06
N TYR A 12 -4.22 -9.35 14.23
CA TYR A 12 -3.15 -8.40 14.54
C TYR A 12 -3.62 -6.96 14.67
N THR A 13 -4.83 -6.65 14.23
CA THR A 13 -5.37 -5.28 14.17
C THR A 13 -4.32 -4.27 13.64
N PRO A 14 -3.71 -4.52 12.49
CA PRO A 14 -2.61 -3.72 11.98
C PRO A 14 -3.09 -2.34 11.55
N LYS A 15 -2.18 -1.37 11.51
CA LYS A 15 -2.40 -0.17 10.73
C LYS A 15 -2.27 -0.51 9.25
N LEU A 16 -3.29 -0.21 8.47
CA LEU A 16 -3.24 -0.32 7.01
C LEU A 16 -2.64 0.95 6.43
N VAL A 17 -1.78 0.81 5.44
CA VAL A 17 -1.23 1.93 4.67
C VAL A 17 -1.47 1.63 3.20
N SER A 18 -1.95 2.63 2.46
CA SER A 18 -2.23 2.48 1.03
C SER A 18 -1.91 3.76 0.27
N TRP A 19 -1.89 3.64 -1.05
CA TRP A 19 -1.94 4.74 -1.99
C TRP A 19 -3.22 4.63 -2.82
N ASN A 20 -4.17 5.53 -2.62
CA ASN A 20 -5.51 5.49 -3.22
C ASN A 20 -6.34 4.24 -2.83
N GLY A 21 -6.02 3.61 -1.70
CA GLY A 21 -6.75 2.43 -1.24
C GLY A 21 -8.21 2.72 -0.89
N SER A 22 -8.49 3.93 -0.42
CA SER A 22 -9.87 4.42 -0.17
C SER A 22 -10.69 4.53 -1.46
N GLY A 23 -10.03 4.84 -2.58
CA GLY A 23 -10.67 5.00 -3.88
C GLY A 23 -10.80 3.71 -4.69
N PHE A 24 -9.99 2.69 -4.40
CA PHE A 24 -9.95 1.46 -5.21
C PHE A 24 -9.90 0.17 -4.38
N ASP A 25 -8.81 -0.09 -3.66
CA ASP A 25 -8.55 -1.39 -3.05
C ASP A 25 -9.62 -1.78 -2.02
N LEU A 26 -9.93 -0.89 -1.08
CA LEU A 26 -10.89 -1.17 -0.03
C LEU A 26 -12.32 -1.34 -0.56
N PRO A 27 -12.85 -0.47 -1.44
CA PRO A 27 -14.14 -0.70 -2.09
C PRO A 27 -14.22 -2.05 -2.81
N VAL A 28 -13.16 -2.46 -3.51
CA VAL A 28 -13.12 -3.77 -4.18
C VAL A 28 -13.19 -4.90 -3.16
N LEU A 29 -12.40 -4.84 -2.08
CA LEU A 29 -12.44 -5.82 -1.00
C LEU A 29 -13.82 -5.89 -0.33
N HIS A 30 -14.46 -4.74 -0.08
CA HIS A 30 -15.79 -4.66 0.54
C HIS A 30 -16.86 -5.33 -0.33
N TYR A 31 -16.97 -4.91 -1.60
CA TYR A 31 -17.97 -5.48 -2.51
C TYR A 31 -17.74 -6.96 -2.75
N ARG A 32 -16.48 -7.39 -2.95
CA ARG A 32 -16.17 -8.82 -3.12
C ARG A 32 -16.48 -9.64 -1.88
N SER A 33 -16.23 -9.10 -0.68
CA SER A 33 -16.56 -9.79 0.57
C SER A 33 -18.07 -9.91 0.78
N LEU A 34 -18.83 -8.85 0.45
CA LEU A 34 -20.28 -8.87 0.48
C LEU A 34 -20.84 -9.94 -0.45
N ILE A 35 -20.38 -9.99 -1.70
CA ILE A 35 -20.83 -10.96 -2.71
C ILE A 35 -20.51 -12.40 -2.28
N LEU A 36 -19.34 -12.61 -1.65
CA LEU A 36 -18.86 -13.96 -1.29
C LEU A 36 -19.22 -14.36 0.15
N GLY A 37 -19.89 -13.50 0.92
CA GLY A 37 -20.28 -13.77 2.30
C GLY A 37 -19.08 -13.94 3.23
N VAL A 38 -17.99 -13.19 3.02
CA VAL A 38 -16.78 -13.25 3.87
C VAL A 38 -16.95 -12.33 5.07
N PRO A 39 -17.06 -12.84 6.32
CA PRO A 39 -17.19 -12.01 7.50
C PRO A 39 -15.89 -11.28 7.84
N ALA A 40 -16.03 -10.06 8.38
CA ALA A 40 -14.90 -9.24 8.81
C ALA A 40 -15.29 -8.35 10.02
N PRO A 41 -15.72 -8.93 11.15
CA PRO A 41 -16.30 -8.18 12.27
C PRO A 41 -15.31 -7.15 12.81
N ARG A 42 -14.03 -7.50 13.00
CA ARG A 42 -13.01 -6.57 13.50
C ARG A 42 -12.78 -5.37 12.57
N TYR A 43 -12.82 -5.61 11.25
CA TYR A 43 -12.67 -4.54 10.27
C TYR A 43 -13.83 -3.53 10.31
N TRP A 44 -15.04 -4.03 10.53
CA TRP A 44 -16.27 -3.22 10.56
C TRP A 44 -16.65 -2.73 11.96
N ASP A 45 -15.89 -3.09 13.00
CA ASP A 45 -16.12 -2.59 14.36
C ASP A 45 -15.97 -1.07 14.39
N MET A 46 -16.99 -0.38 14.92
CA MET A 46 -17.00 1.07 15.11
C MET A 46 -17.05 1.45 16.59
N GLY A 47 -16.75 0.49 17.47
CA GLY A 47 -16.72 0.66 18.91
C GLY A 47 -17.83 -0.10 19.64
N GLU A 48 -18.49 -1.03 18.96
CA GLU A 48 -19.50 -1.92 19.55
C GLU A 48 -18.82 -3.00 20.38
N GLU A 49 -17.78 -3.63 19.86
CA GLU A 49 -17.02 -4.70 20.54
C GLU A 49 -15.80 -4.14 21.26
N ASP A 50 -15.05 -3.25 20.62
CA ASP A 50 -13.85 -2.62 21.16
C ASP A 50 -14.00 -1.10 21.18
N ARG A 51 -14.06 -0.51 22.37
CA ARG A 51 -14.27 0.93 22.56
C ARG A 51 -13.23 1.81 21.86
N ASP A 52 -12.00 1.32 21.66
CA ASP A 52 -10.95 2.06 20.97
C ASP A 52 -11.33 2.34 19.50
N PHE A 53 -12.11 1.45 18.89
CA PHE A 53 -12.59 1.61 17.51
C PHE A 53 -13.58 2.76 17.35
N LYS A 54 -14.22 3.22 18.43
CA LYS A 54 -15.04 4.44 18.39
C LYS A 54 -14.21 5.67 18.00
N PHE A 55 -12.95 5.70 18.40
CA PHE A 55 -12.05 6.83 18.18
C PHE A 55 -11.05 6.60 17.05
N ASN A 56 -10.82 5.34 16.68
CA ASN A 56 -9.88 4.99 15.61
C ASN A 56 -10.24 3.63 15.00
N ASN A 57 -11.00 3.61 13.92
CA ASN A 57 -11.45 2.42 13.18
C ASN A 57 -10.94 2.44 11.73
N TYR A 58 -11.22 1.37 10.96
CA TYR A 58 -10.81 1.25 9.57
C TYR A 58 -11.72 1.99 8.58
N ILE A 59 -12.92 2.37 9.00
CA ILE A 59 -13.99 2.86 8.12
C ILE A 59 -13.99 4.38 8.00
N ALA A 60 -13.71 5.08 9.10
CA ALA A 60 -13.74 6.53 9.10
C ALA A 60 -12.52 7.10 8.38
N ARG A 61 -12.77 7.90 7.35
CA ARG A 61 -11.76 8.48 6.44
C ARG A 61 -10.63 9.25 7.15
N TYR A 62 -10.91 9.83 8.30
CA TYR A 62 -9.95 10.65 9.05
C TYR A 62 -9.27 9.90 10.19
N HIS A 63 -9.59 8.62 10.37
CA HIS A 63 -8.93 7.77 11.35
C HIS A 63 -7.60 7.24 10.81
N THR A 64 -6.74 6.78 11.72
CA THR A 64 -5.37 6.39 11.38
C THR A 64 -5.16 4.88 11.29
N ARG A 65 -6.21 4.06 11.57
CA ARG A 65 -6.12 2.59 11.36
C ARG A 65 -5.97 2.22 9.90
N HIS A 66 -6.62 2.96 9.01
CA HIS A 66 -6.28 2.98 7.60
C HIS A 66 -5.76 4.37 7.24
N LEU A 67 -4.53 4.42 6.74
CA LEU A 67 -3.88 5.62 6.26
C LEU A 67 -3.77 5.55 4.74
N ASP A 68 -4.61 6.28 4.02
CA ASP A 68 -4.42 6.53 2.61
C ASP A 68 -3.48 7.73 2.42
N LEU A 69 -2.25 7.44 2.01
CA LEU A 69 -1.21 8.46 1.86
C LEU A 69 -1.58 9.51 0.82
N MET A 70 -2.20 9.10 -0.29
CA MET A 70 -2.62 10.03 -1.34
C MET A 70 -3.64 11.02 -0.80
N ASP A 71 -4.66 10.55 -0.08
CA ASP A 71 -5.69 11.39 0.53
C ASP A 71 -5.11 12.38 1.55
N VAL A 72 -4.27 11.90 2.45
CA VAL A 72 -3.68 12.73 3.52
C VAL A 72 -2.75 13.81 2.94
N LEU A 73 -1.89 13.45 2.00
CA LEU A 73 -0.96 14.39 1.36
C LEU A 73 -1.71 15.43 0.50
N ALA A 74 -2.78 15.02 -0.17
CA ALA A 74 -3.67 15.90 -0.90
C ALA A 74 -4.63 16.72 -0.01
N LYS A 75 -4.56 16.56 1.33
CA LYS A 75 -5.52 17.16 2.27
C LYS A 75 -6.97 16.80 1.93
N TYR A 76 -7.19 15.56 1.50
CA TYR A 76 -8.51 15.04 1.08
C TYR A 76 -9.15 15.78 -0.10
N ASN A 77 -8.35 16.48 -0.89
CA ASN A 77 -8.77 17.19 -2.09
C ASN A 77 -8.35 16.39 -3.34
N GLY A 78 -9.29 15.72 -3.97
CA GLY A 78 -9.02 14.87 -5.15
C GLY A 78 -8.38 15.58 -6.34
N ARG A 79 -8.45 16.93 -6.41
CA ARG A 79 -7.76 17.71 -7.45
C ARG A 79 -6.26 17.87 -7.20
N ALA A 80 -5.81 17.60 -5.97
CA ALA A 80 -4.41 17.66 -5.57
C ALA A 80 -3.76 16.27 -5.49
N ASN A 81 -4.46 15.22 -5.92
CA ASN A 81 -3.91 13.86 -5.95
C ASN A 81 -2.74 13.79 -6.91
N ALA A 82 -1.66 13.15 -6.47
CA ALA A 82 -0.49 12.85 -7.31
C ALA A 82 -0.42 11.34 -7.62
N PRO A 83 0.07 10.94 -8.80
CA PRO A 83 0.38 9.54 -9.08
C PRO A 83 1.50 9.03 -8.17
N LEU A 84 1.38 7.78 -7.68
CA LEU A 84 2.42 7.14 -6.86
C LEU A 84 3.77 7.11 -7.59
N ASP A 85 3.76 6.80 -8.88
CA ASP A 85 4.95 6.71 -9.71
C ASP A 85 5.76 8.03 -9.72
N ASP A 86 5.07 9.13 -10.00
CA ASP A 86 5.70 10.45 -10.06
C ASP A 86 6.29 10.85 -8.70
N LEU A 87 5.51 10.65 -7.62
CA LEU A 87 5.96 11.00 -6.28
C LEU A 87 7.12 10.11 -5.81
N ALA A 88 7.08 8.80 -6.08
CA ALA A 88 8.15 7.89 -5.75
C ALA A 88 9.46 8.33 -6.44
N LYS A 89 9.44 8.62 -7.74
CA LYS A 89 10.59 9.10 -8.50
C LYS A 89 11.12 10.43 -7.97
N LEU A 90 10.25 11.37 -7.66
CA LEU A 90 10.66 12.66 -7.06
C LEU A 90 11.27 12.49 -5.66
N CYS A 91 10.94 11.39 -4.95
CA CYS A 91 11.56 11.04 -3.68
C CYS A 91 12.89 10.28 -3.84
N GLY A 92 13.33 9.96 -5.05
CA GLY A 92 14.54 9.19 -5.32
C GLY A 92 14.33 7.67 -5.24
N PHE A 93 13.09 7.19 -5.52
CA PHE A 93 12.75 5.78 -5.61
C PHE A 93 12.46 5.38 -7.05
N PRO A 94 12.55 4.09 -7.42
CA PRO A 94 12.38 3.65 -8.81
C PRO A 94 11.02 4.00 -9.44
N GLY A 95 9.96 4.03 -8.64
CA GLY A 95 8.61 4.16 -9.17
C GLY A 95 8.12 2.88 -9.84
N LYS A 96 7.18 3.01 -10.78
CA LYS A 96 6.61 1.89 -11.52
C LYS A 96 7.56 1.43 -12.62
N LEU A 97 7.61 0.12 -12.80
CA LEU A 97 8.35 -0.51 -13.89
C LEU A 97 7.40 -1.34 -14.75
N GLY A 98 7.47 -1.11 -16.05
CA GLY A 98 6.83 -1.94 -17.08
C GLY A 98 5.32 -1.74 -17.24
N MET A 99 4.51 -2.30 -16.35
CA MET A 99 3.03 -2.30 -16.47
C MET A 99 2.41 -1.04 -15.85
N ASP A 100 1.28 -0.62 -16.37
CA ASP A 100 0.37 0.33 -15.73
C ASP A 100 -1.00 -0.32 -15.45
N GLY A 101 -1.79 0.32 -14.57
CA GLY A 101 -3.08 -0.22 -14.12
C GLY A 101 -4.08 -0.49 -15.24
N SER A 102 -4.00 0.22 -16.39
CA SER A 102 -4.90 0.02 -17.53
C SER A 102 -4.69 -1.33 -18.23
N LYS A 103 -3.49 -1.91 -18.11
CA LYS A 103 -3.11 -3.19 -18.75
C LYS A 103 -3.35 -4.41 -17.86
N VAL A 104 -3.69 -4.21 -16.59
CA VAL A 104 -3.88 -5.32 -15.63
C VAL A 104 -4.94 -6.30 -16.09
N TRP A 105 -6.09 -5.82 -16.61
CA TRP A 105 -7.15 -6.70 -17.07
C TRP A 105 -6.72 -7.52 -18.29
N GLU A 106 -6.04 -6.92 -19.24
CA GLU A 106 -5.51 -7.61 -20.42
C GLU A 106 -4.50 -8.70 -20.00
N ALA A 107 -3.54 -8.34 -19.16
CA ALA A 107 -2.54 -9.27 -18.65
C ALA A 107 -3.18 -10.44 -17.92
N TRP A 108 -4.14 -10.17 -17.03
CA TRP A 108 -4.87 -11.21 -16.31
C TRP A 108 -5.65 -12.13 -17.25
N SER A 109 -6.44 -11.57 -18.18
CA SER A 109 -7.29 -12.34 -19.09
C SER A 109 -6.52 -13.17 -20.12
N THR A 110 -5.27 -12.81 -20.38
CA THR A 110 -4.34 -13.55 -21.27
C THR A 110 -3.40 -14.50 -20.52
N GLY A 111 -3.63 -14.73 -19.20
CA GLY A 111 -2.88 -15.71 -18.41
C GLY A 111 -1.54 -15.20 -17.88
N ARG A 112 -1.25 -13.90 -17.98
CA ARG A 112 0.00 -13.26 -17.47
C ARG A 112 -0.14 -12.81 -16.02
N ALA A 113 -0.67 -13.69 -15.17
CA ALA A 113 -0.94 -13.38 -13.75
C ALA A 113 0.34 -13.03 -12.97
N ASP A 114 1.48 -13.62 -13.33
CA ASP A 114 2.76 -13.33 -12.67
C ASP A 114 3.25 -11.91 -12.95
N GLU A 115 2.98 -11.36 -14.13
CA GLU A 115 3.27 -9.96 -14.44
C GLU A 115 2.40 -9.00 -13.59
N VAL A 116 1.11 -9.33 -13.43
CA VAL A 116 0.20 -8.56 -12.56
C VAL A 116 0.68 -8.60 -11.12
N ARG A 117 1.14 -9.76 -10.66
CA ARG A 117 1.69 -9.93 -9.31
C ARG A 117 2.95 -9.08 -9.12
N ALA A 118 3.91 -9.17 -10.04
CA ALA A 118 5.14 -8.38 -9.99
C ALA A 118 4.84 -6.87 -9.95
N TYR A 119 3.90 -6.42 -10.78
CA TYR A 119 3.42 -5.05 -10.76
C TYR A 119 2.85 -4.64 -9.39
N CYS A 120 1.96 -5.44 -8.81
CA CYS A 120 1.40 -5.16 -7.48
C CYS A 120 2.48 -5.14 -6.39
N GLU A 121 3.47 -6.03 -6.44
CA GLU A 121 4.56 -6.08 -5.48
C GLU A 121 5.40 -4.80 -5.53
N THR A 122 5.71 -4.28 -6.72
CA THR A 122 6.45 -3.01 -6.87
C THR A 122 5.64 -1.80 -6.39
N ASP A 123 4.33 -1.76 -6.62
CA ASP A 123 3.45 -0.71 -6.11
C ASP A 123 3.41 -0.72 -4.56
N VAL A 124 3.37 -1.90 -3.94
CA VAL A 124 3.42 -2.03 -2.47
C VAL A 124 4.75 -1.51 -1.92
N VAL A 125 5.87 -1.86 -2.54
CA VAL A 125 7.20 -1.38 -2.10
C VAL A 125 7.32 0.13 -2.26
N ASN A 126 6.89 0.71 -3.39
CA ASN A 126 6.89 2.17 -3.56
C ASN A 126 6.00 2.87 -2.51
N THR A 127 4.83 2.30 -2.21
CA THR A 127 3.96 2.81 -1.14
C THR A 127 4.66 2.78 0.22
N TRP A 128 5.38 1.69 0.54
CA TRP A 128 6.15 1.59 1.79
C TRP A 128 7.28 2.63 1.86
N LEU A 129 8.03 2.82 0.78
CA LEU A 129 9.13 3.79 0.72
C LEU A 129 8.62 5.23 0.89
N VAL A 130 7.51 5.57 0.23
CA VAL A 130 6.85 6.87 0.41
C VAL A 130 6.31 7.00 1.83
N TYR A 131 5.80 5.93 2.45
CA TYR A 131 5.37 5.94 3.84
C TYR A 131 6.53 6.18 4.81
N CYS A 132 7.69 5.56 4.59
CA CYS A 132 8.89 5.84 5.39
C CYS A 132 9.30 7.32 5.27
N ARG A 133 9.27 7.90 4.07
CA ARG A 133 9.50 9.32 3.86
C ARG A 133 8.47 10.20 4.56
N PHE A 134 7.21 9.81 4.56
CA PHE A 134 6.14 10.50 5.27
C PHE A 134 6.32 10.44 6.80
N ARG A 135 6.74 9.30 7.35
CA ARG A 135 7.08 9.17 8.78
C ARG A 135 8.27 10.06 9.16
N PHE A 136 9.29 10.15 8.30
CA PHE A 136 10.41 11.08 8.49
C PHE A 136 9.93 12.53 8.44
N LEU A 137 9.09 12.91 7.48
CA LEU A 137 8.49 14.25 7.40
C LEU A 137 7.72 14.63 8.67
N ARG A 138 7.04 13.67 9.29
CA ARG A 138 6.29 13.86 10.54
C ARG A 138 7.16 13.85 11.81
N GLY A 139 8.44 13.58 11.69
CA GLY A 139 9.34 13.42 12.85
C GLY A 139 9.13 12.12 13.64
N GLU A 140 8.42 11.14 13.07
CA GLU A 140 8.26 9.79 13.67
C GLU A 140 9.51 8.92 13.47
N LEU A 141 10.30 9.21 12.46
CA LEU A 141 11.63 8.67 12.24
C LEU A 141 12.63 9.82 12.25
N ASP A 142 13.75 9.66 12.94
CA ASP A 142 14.91 10.50 12.72
C ASP A 142 15.64 10.07 11.43
N ARG A 143 16.70 10.80 11.07
CA ARG A 143 17.47 10.52 9.86
C ARG A 143 18.07 9.12 9.86
N THR A 144 18.63 8.70 10.99
CA THR A 144 19.29 7.39 11.14
C THR A 144 18.27 6.25 10.98
N ALA A 145 17.12 6.35 11.64
CA ALA A 145 16.06 5.35 11.55
C ALA A 145 15.44 5.29 10.12
N TYR A 146 15.27 6.46 9.48
CA TYR A 146 14.81 6.51 8.10
C TYR A 146 15.80 5.82 7.14
N ASP A 147 17.10 6.15 7.23
CA ASP A 147 18.12 5.55 6.37
C ASP A 147 18.24 4.03 6.60
N ALA A 148 18.07 3.56 7.85
CA ALA A 148 18.03 2.14 8.16
C ALA A 148 16.83 1.41 7.52
N GLU A 149 15.65 2.01 7.51
CA GLU A 149 14.46 1.45 6.85
C GLU A 149 14.68 1.34 5.32
N ILE A 150 15.27 2.37 4.70
CA ILE A 150 15.56 2.35 3.27
C ILE A 150 16.62 1.27 2.95
N ALA A 151 17.68 1.17 3.74
CA ALA A 151 18.71 0.14 3.59
C ALA A 151 18.11 -1.27 3.73
N LEU A 152 17.25 -1.50 4.72
CA LEU A 152 16.58 -2.79 4.93
C LEU A 152 15.76 -3.21 3.70
N VAL A 153 15.03 -2.28 3.08
CA VAL A 153 14.29 -2.57 1.84
C VAL A 153 15.26 -2.94 0.71
N ARG A 154 16.32 -2.16 0.51
CA ARG A 154 17.32 -2.44 -0.53
C ARG A 154 17.96 -3.82 -0.34
N ASP A 155 18.41 -4.14 0.86
CA ASP A 155 19.03 -5.42 1.19
C ASP A 155 18.07 -6.60 0.96
N THR A 156 16.81 -6.43 1.39
CA THR A 156 15.77 -7.46 1.21
C THR A 156 15.49 -7.74 -0.26
N LEU A 157 15.36 -6.70 -1.08
CA LEU A 157 15.09 -6.84 -2.52
C LEU A 157 16.32 -7.37 -3.28
N SER A 158 17.53 -6.94 -2.91
CA SER A 158 18.77 -7.41 -3.50
C SER A 158 19.03 -8.89 -3.23
N ALA A 159 18.56 -9.42 -2.12
CA ALA A 159 18.65 -10.84 -1.77
C ALA A 159 17.68 -11.72 -2.57
N SER A 160 16.75 -11.14 -3.32
CA SER A 160 15.76 -11.87 -4.10
C SER A 160 16.24 -12.20 -5.50
N ASP A 161 16.01 -13.45 -5.95
CA ASP A 161 16.30 -13.86 -7.32
C ASP A 161 15.20 -13.51 -8.33
N ALA A 162 14.07 -12.97 -7.90
CA ALA A 162 12.95 -12.64 -8.77
C ALA A 162 13.34 -11.56 -9.80
N PRO A 163 13.03 -11.76 -11.10
CA PRO A 163 13.47 -10.88 -12.18
C PRO A 163 13.03 -9.41 -11.99
N HIS A 164 11.79 -9.19 -11.54
CA HIS A 164 11.26 -7.85 -11.35
C HIS A 164 11.98 -7.08 -10.21
N TRP A 165 12.51 -7.77 -9.20
CA TRP A 165 13.32 -7.12 -8.16
C TRP A 165 14.72 -6.75 -8.68
N LYS A 166 15.31 -7.56 -9.55
CA LYS A 166 16.57 -7.22 -10.21
C LYS A 166 16.42 -5.96 -11.09
N GLU A 167 15.33 -5.88 -11.86
CA GLU A 167 14.99 -4.70 -12.65
C GLU A 167 14.74 -3.48 -11.76
N TYR A 168 13.99 -3.66 -10.67
CA TYR A 168 13.68 -2.61 -9.71
C TYR A 168 14.94 -2.04 -9.06
N MET A 169 15.86 -2.91 -8.63
CA MET A 169 17.14 -2.48 -8.05
C MET A 169 18.03 -1.77 -9.06
N ALA A 170 18.10 -2.26 -10.30
CA ALA A 170 18.88 -1.61 -11.37
C ALA A 170 18.33 -0.18 -11.66
N ALA A 171 17.00 -0.01 -11.66
CA ALA A 171 16.37 1.30 -11.79
C ALA A 171 16.69 2.21 -10.59
N TRP A 172 16.73 1.65 -9.38
CA TRP A 172 17.06 2.42 -8.19
C TRP A 172 18.51 2.90 -8.18
N ASP A 173 19.45 2.09 -8.67
CA ASP A 173 20.86 2.45 -8.74
C ASP A 173 21.15 3.50 -9.82
N ALA A 174 20.22 3.70 -10.75
CA ALA A 174 20.30 4.71 -11.80
C ALA A 174 19.67 6.07 -11.41
N THR A 175 19.02 6.15 -10.22
CA THR A 175 18.35 7.35 -9.70
C THR A 175 19.30 8.19 -8.86
#